data_0084dc1ab6917e02d4f9824511921ba9
#
_entry.id   0084dc1ab6917e02d4f9824511921ba9
#
_cell.length_a   1.000
_cell.length_b   1.000
_cell.length_c   1.000
_cell.angle_alpha   90.00
_cell.angle_beta   90.00
_cell.angle_gamma   90.00
#
_symmetry.space_group_name_H-M   'P 1'
#
loop_
_entity.id
_entity.type
_entity.pdbx_description
1 polymer ?
#
loop_
_entity_poly.entity_id
_entity_poly.type
_entity_poly.pdbx_seq_one_letter_code
_entity_poly.pdbx_strand_id
1 'polypeptide(L)'
;MTVTVLYSEKIYADDSVETRIFGPLVRVIFPAEPTTSLADIPDEICAEAQGLMILRFKVTAKDLERFPRLQAICRMGVGYDALDRVAAAERQIKILNVPDYGTTEVADHAIALALSLRRGLLLHHDKQRDNPPAAWRYIDDPLVRRAAVQTFGIIGVGRIGSAVATRAKAFGFKVVFFDPYVPAGYEQTLGVERVGSLEDLLKQSDVLSVHCPLTRETRNFLSTAQLSLLPKGAILVNDARGPIVDIDAAGALLKSGHLAGVGLDVVPVEPPVEPVPELIRAYRAKEDWTIGRLIITPHAAFYSPQAWEDIRTKSAETMNAALLGPVAQNVISPDAY
;
A
#
# COMPACT_ATOMS: atom_id res chain seq x y z
N MET A 1 -38.76 2.25 0.76
CA MET A 1 -37.95 1.72 -0.37
C MET A 1 -36.72 1.11 0.21
N THR A 2 -36.34 -0.10 -0.19
CA THR A 2 -35.12 -0.77 0.27
C THR A 2 -33.95 -0.26 -0.54
N VAL A 3 -32.86 0.15 0.11
CA VAL A 3 -31.60 0.55 -0.53
C VAL A 3 -30.83 -0.71 -0.93
N THR A 4 -30.20 -0.72 -2.11
CA THR A 4 -29.40 -1.86 -2.59
C THR A 4 -27.91 -1.51 -2.52
N VAL A 5 -27.14 -2.35 -1.81
CA VAL A 5 -25.66 -2.28 -1.74
C VAL A 5 -25.09 -3.51 -2.43
N LEU A 6 -24.30 -3.28 -3.46
CA LEU A 6 -23.64 -4.31 -4.25
C LEU A 6 -22.16 -4.41 -3.84
N TYR A 7 -21.71 -5.60 -3.51
CA TYR A 7 -20.29 -5.94 -3.45
C TYR A 7 -19.82 -6.38 -4.83
N SER A 8 -18.75 -5.79 -5.32
CA SER A 8 -18.24 -6.12 -6.67
C SER A 8 -17.54 -7.48 -6.74
N GLU A 9 -17.13 -8.00 -5.59
CA GLU A 9 -16.32 -9.22 -5.47
C GLU A 9 -16.92 -10.15 -4.41
N LYS A 10 -16.85 -11.46 -4.66
CA LYS A 10 -17.25 -12.48 -3.70
C LYS A 10 -16.10 -12.74 -2.72
N ILE A 11 -15.96 -11.87 -1.73
CA ILE A 11 -14.84 -11.89 -0.78
C ILE A 11 -15.20 -12.43 0.60
N TYR A 12 -16.50 -12.55 0.91
CA TYR A 12 -17.01 -13.08 2.16
C TYR A 12 -17.90 -14.29 1.92
N ALA A 13 -17.93 -15.22 2.89
CA ALA A 13 -18.71 -16.44 2.81
C ALA A 13 -20.20 -16.23 3.13
N ASP A 14 -20.51 -15.17 3.89
CA ASP A 14 -21.86 -14.83 4.35
C ASP A 14 -22.03 -13.30 4.43
N ASP A 15 -23.26 -12.86 4.74
CA ASP A 15 -23.64 -11.45 4.89
C ASP A 15 -23.97 -11.06 6.34
N SER A 16 -23.53 -11.84 7.32
CA SER A 16 -23.91 -11.66 8.73
C SER A 16 -23.50 -10.30 9.30
N VAL A 17 -22.31 -9.81 8.94
CA VAL A 17 -21.80 -8.49 9.36
C VAL A 17 -22.60 -7.38 8.70
N GLU A 18 -22.82 -7.48 7.41
CA GLU A 18 -23.57 -6.53 6.60
C GLU A 18 -25.02 -6.43 7.07
N THR A 19 -25.69 -7.57 7.28
CA THR A 19 -27.06 -7.64 7.80
C THR A 19 -27.20 -6.96 9.16
N ARG A 20 -26.23 -7.17 10.04
CA ARG A 20 -26.21 -6.53 11.39
C ARG A 20 -26.05 -5.01 11.29
N ILE A 21 -25.19 -4.51 10.39
CA ILE A 21 -24.86 -3.08 10.28
C ILE A 21 -25.93 -2.32 9.51
N PHE A 22 -26.35 -2.84 8.37
CA PHE A 22 -27.31 -2.17 7.50
C PHE A 22 -28.75 -2.32 7.97
N GLY A 23 -29.07 -3.40 8.68
CA GLY A 23 -30.44 -3.73 9.11
C GLY A 23 -31.40 -3.98 7.94
N PRO A 24 -32.73 -3.95 8.19
CA PRO A 24 -33.74 -4.38 7.20
C PRO A 24 -33.98 -3.37 6.07
N LEU A 25 -33.38 -2.17 6.15
CA LEU A 25 -33.54 -1.13 5.13
C LEU A 25 -32.63 -1.29 3.93
N VAL A 26 -31.61 -2.18 4.01
CA VAL A 26 -30.65 -2.41 2.95
C VAL A 26 -30.68 -3.86 2.50
N ARG A 27 -30.78 -4.04 1.20
CA ARG A 27 -30.55 -5.32 0.53
C ARG A 27 -29.09 -5.40 0.10
N VAL A 28 -28.35 -6.37 0.62
CA VAL A 28 -26.97 -6.63 0.23
C VAL A 28 -26.93 -7.66 -0.89
N ILE A 29 -26.13 -7.41 -1.93
CA ILE A 29 -25.93 -8.34 -3.04
C ILE A 29 -24.43 -8.66 -3.12
N PHE A 30 -24.11 -9.94 -3.02
CA PHE A 30 -22.80 -10.49 -3.39
C PHE A 30 -22.91 -11.19 -4.74
N PRO A 31 -21.88 -11.15 -5.60
CA PRO A 31 -21.84 -11.97 -6.80
C PRO A 31 -21.99 -13.45 -6.46
N ALA A 32 -22.79 -14.19 -7.23
CA ALA A 32 -22.96 -15.63 -7.05
C ALA A 32 -21.64 -16.38 -7.26
N GLU A 33 -20.88 -15.97 -8.29
CA GLU A 33 -19.59 -16.52 -8.67
C GLU A 33 -18.46 -15.48 -8.47
N PRO A 34 -17.21 -15.94 -8.35
CA PRO A 34 -16.06 -15.02 -8.34
C PRO A 34 -16.02 -14.15 -9.59
N THR A 35 -15.84 -12.86 -9.38
CA THR A 35 -15.71 -11.84 -10.45
C THR A 35 -14.25 -11.47 -10.66
N THR A 36 -13.89 -11.10 -11.87
CA THR A 36 -12.57 -10.60 -12.26
C THR A 36 -12.59 -9.11 -12.61
N SER A 37 -13.77 -8.58 -12.90
CA SER A 37 -14.00 -7.17 -13.20
C SER A 37 -15.46 -6.78 -12.94
N LEU A 38 -15.76 -5.48 -13.00
CA LEU A 38 -17.16 -5.01 -12.95
C LEU A 38 -17.98 -5.49 -14.15
N ALA A 39 -17.35 -5.82 -15.29
CA ALA A 39 -18.05 -6.31 -16.48
C ALA A 39 -18.71 -7.68 -16.26
N ASP A 40 -18.27 -8.45 -15.29
CA ASP A 40 -18.83 -9.76 -14.96
C ASP A 40 -20.18 -9.67 -14.22
N ILE A 41 -20.54 -8.46 -13.73
CA ILE A 41 -21.79 -8.24 -13.00
C ILE A 41 -22.90 -7.90 -13.99
N PRO A 42 -24.07 -8.56 -13.93
CA PRO A 42 -25.21 -8.27 -14.81
C PRO A 42 -25.69 -6.81 -14.71
N ASP A 43 -26.06 -6.22 -15.84
CA ASP A 43 -26.50 -4.81 -15.93
C ASP A 43 -27.75 -4.54 -15.08
N GLU A 44 -28.64 -5.50 -14.94
CA GLU A 44 -29.83 -5.39 -14.10
C GLU A 44 -29.45 -5.18 -12.63
N ILE A 45 -28.41 -5.86 -12.15
CA ILE A 45 -27.91 -5.71 -10.78
C ILE A 45 -27.21 -4.35 -10.62
N CYS A 46 -26.40 -3.97 -11.59
CA CYS A 46 -25.74 -2.66 -11.60
C CYS A 46 -26.77 -1.50 -11.57
N ALA A 47 -27.87 -1.64 -12.32
CA ALA A 47 -28.91 -0.62 -12.41
C ALA A 47 -29.71 -0.45 -11.11
N GLU A 48 -29.79 -1.46 -10.26
CA GLU A 48 -30.48 -1.39 -8.96
C GLU A 48 -29.59 -0.80 -7.84
N ALA A 49 -28.27 -0.85 -7.97
CA ALA A 49 -27.33 -0.52 -6.92
C ALA A 49 -27.31 0.98 -6.59
N GLN A 50 -27.42 1.31 -5.31
CA GLN A 50 -27.27 2.67 -4.76
C GLN A 50 -25.94 2.82 -4.00
N GLY A 51 -25.37 1.73 -3.49
CA GLY A 51 -24.02 1.63 -2.93
C GLY A 51 -23.21 0.57 -3.66
N LEU A 52 -21.92 0.84 -3.90
CA LEU A 52 -20.99 -0.08 -4.53
C LEU A 52 -19.77 -0.28 -3.62
N MET A 53 -19.52 -1.51 -3.21
CA MET A 53 -18.37 -1.91 -2.40
C MET A 53 -17.28 -2.49 -3.32
N ILE A 54 -16.09 -1.90 -3.29
CA ILE A 54 -14.96 -2.25 -4.18
C ILE A 54 -13.72 -2.58 -3.34
N LEU A 55 -13.10 -3.73 -3.59
CA LEU A 55 -11.81 -4.06 -2.95
C LEU A 55 -10.64 -3.84 -3.92
N ARG A 56 -10.66 -4.45 -5.09
CA ARG A 56 -9.52 -4.47 -6.03
C ARG A 56 -9.80 -3.86 -7.40
N PHE A 57 -11.06 -3.82 -7.80
CA PHE A 57 -11.40 -3.42 -9.16
C PHE A 57 -11.18 -1.92 -9.40
N LYS A 58 -10.81 -1.61 -10.65
CA LYS A 58 -10.81 -0.25 -11.15
C LYS A 58 -12.23 0.15 -11.52
N VAL A 59 -12.59 1.40 -11.23
CA VAL A 59 -13.86 2.02 -11.64
C VAL A 59 -13.57 3.22 -12.53
N THR A 60 -13.99 3.14 -13.77
CA THR A 60 -13.82 4.20 -14.77
C THR A 60 -15.13 4.96 -15.01
N ALA A 61 -15.07 6.10 -15.70
CA ALA A 61 -16.27 6.83 -16.13
C ALA A 61 -17.26 5.94 -16.89
N LYS A 62 -16.75 5.04 -17.75
CA LYS A 62 -17.57 4.10 -18.53
C LYS A 62 -18.28 3.08 -17.64
N ASP A 63 -17.61 2.60 -16.58
CA ASP A 63 -18.24 1.66 -15.66
C ASP A 63 -19.40 2.31 -14.91
N LEU A 64 -19.27 3.61 -14.56
CA LEU A 64 -20.33 4.37 -13.88
C LEU A 64 -21.61 4.52 -14.69
N GLU A 65 -21.56 4.43 -16.03
CA GLU A 65 -22.74 4.51 -16.89
C GLU A 65 -23.73 3.37 -16.61
N ARG A 66 -23.24 2.23 -16.17
CA ARG A 66 -24.04 1.05 -15.82
C ARG A 66 -24.82 1.19 -14.50
N PHE A 67 -24.52 2.23 -13.72
CA PHE A 67 -25.04 2.46 -12.37
C PHE A 67 -25.89 3.74 -12.29
N PRO A 68 -27.08 3.79 -12.88
CA PRO A 68 -27.88 5.03 -12.95
C PRO A 68 -28.40 5.50 -11.58
N ARG A 69 -28.44 4.64 -10.57
CA ARG A 69 -28.95 4.94 -9.23
C ARG A 69 -27.87 5.08 -8.17
N LEU A 70 -26.59 4.97 -8.55
CA LEU A 70 -25.47 4.94 -7.61
C LEU A 70 -25.32 6.28 -6.88
N GLN A 71 -25.18 6.24 -5.56
CA GLN A 71 -25.01 7.40 -4.68
C GLN A 71 -23.64 7.40 -3.99
N ALA A 72 -23.08 6.23 -3.75
CA ALA A 72 -21.79 6.10 -3.08
C ALA A 72 -21.00 4.88 -3.56
N ILE A 73 -19.68 5.01 -3.61
CA ILE A 73 -18.72 3.93 -3.80
C ILE A 73 -17.82 3.89 -2.58
N CYS A 74 -17.73 2.75 -1.90
CA CYS A 74 -16.79 2.56 -0.82
C CYS A 74 -15.64 1.65 -1.29
N ARG A 75 -14.44 2.24 -1.36
CA ARG A 75 -13.23 1.44 -1.51
C ARG A 75 -12.93 0.79 -0.16
N MET A 76 -12.95 -0.52 -0.13
CA MET A 76 -12.66 -1.33 1.06
C MET A 76 -11.14 -1.34 1.29
N GLY A 77 -10.63 -0.26 1.87
CA GLY A 77 -9.22 -0.04 2.17
C GLY A 77 -8.80 1.42 2.04
N VAL A 78 -7.50 1.71 2.24
CA VAL A 78 -6.97 3.09 2.33
C VAL A 78 -6.87 3.77 0.95
N GLY A 79 -6.25 3.11 -0.03
CA GLY A 79 -5.97 3.72 -1.33
C GLY A 79 -7.20 3.77 -2.24
N TYR A 80 -7.34 4.83 -3.00
CA TYR A 80 -8.48 5.09 -3.89
C TYR A 80 -8.06 5.48 -5.31
N ASP A 81 -6.82 5.27 -5.65
CA ASP A 81 -6.21 5.59 -6.93
C ASP A 81 -6.79 4.80 -8.13
N ALA A 82 -7.50 3.70 -7.87
CA ALA A 82 -8.22 2.92 -8.87
C ALA A 82 -9.61 3.46 -9.24
N LEU A 83 -10.11 4.51 -8.54
CA LEU A 83 -11.44 5.07 -8.74
C LEU A 83 -11.38 6.39 -9.51
N ASP A 84 -12.21 6.52 -10.57
CA ASP A 84 -12.37 7.79 -11.29
C ASP A 84 -13.24 8.76 -10.46
N ARG A 85 -12.56 9.52 -9.61
CA ARG A 85 -13.19 10.45 -8.66
C ARG A 85 -13.83 11.65 -9.35
N VAL A 86 -13.27 12.09 -10.47
CA VAL A 86 -13.80 13.22 -11.24
C VAL A 86 -15.14 12.83 -11.87
N ALA A 87 -15.17 11.71 -12.59
CA ALA A 87 -16.39 11.19 -13.18
C ALA A 87 -17.47 10.87 -12.12
N ALA A 88 -17.07 10.36 -10.95
CA ALA A 88 -18.00 10.13 -9.84
C ALA A 88 -18.61 11.45 -9.32
N ALA A 89 -17.78 12.49 -9.14
CA ALA A 89 -18.22 13.78 -8.68
C ALA A 89 -19.20 14.48 -9.65
N GLU A 90 -18.94 14.40 -10.97
CA GLU A 90 -19.84 14.91 -12.00
C GLU A 90 -21.24 14.28 -11.94
N ARG A 91 -21.31 13.05 -11.43
CA ARG A 91 -22.56 12.30 -11.21
C ARG A 91 -23.09 12.39 -9.79
N GLN A 92 -22.48 13.22 -8.95
CA GLN A 92 -22.82 13.38 -7.52
C GLN A 92 -22.68 12.08 -6.69
N ILE A 93 -21.82 11.17 -7.14
CA ILE A 93 -21.50 9.92 -6.45
C ILE A 93 -20.39 10.18 -5.43
N LYS A 94 -20.62 9.88 -4.15
CA LYS A 94 -19.61 10.00 -3.10
C LYS A 94 -18.60 8.87 -3.21
N ILE A 95 -17.30 9.20 -3.17
CA ILE A 95 -16.24 8.21 -3.00
C ILE A 95 -15.84 8.16 -1.53
N LEU A 96 -15.81 6.96 -0.98
CA LEU A 96 -15.50 6.67 0.42
C LEU A 96 -14.33 5.69 0.50
N ASN A 97 -13.58 5.72 1.61
CA ASN A 97 -12.56 4.70 1.90
C ASN A 97 -12.59 4.27 3.36
N VAL A 98 -11.71 3.33 3.72
CA VAL A 98 -11.49 2.90 5.12
C VAL A 98 -10.03 3.19 5.47
N PRO A 99 -9.75 4.34 6.12
CA PRO A 99 -8.38 4.84 6.24
C PRO A 99 -7.56 4.24 7.38
N ASP A 100 -8.15 3.44 8.28
CA ASP A 100 -7.54 3.08 9.58
C ASP A 100 -7.58 1.58 9.93
N TYR A 101 -7.98 0.71 9.01
CA TYR A 101 -8.11 -0.72 9.28
C TYR A 101 -6.77 -1.48 9.41
N GLY A 102 -5.74 -1.04 8.69
CA GLY A 102 -4.46 -1.75 8.58
C GLY A 102 -3.24 -0.85 8.82
N THR A 103 -3.39 0.23 9.58
CA THR A 103 -2.29 1.18 9.85
C THR A 103 -1.13 0.52 10.59
N THR A 104 -1.42 -0.31 11.57
CA THR A 104 -0.44 -1.03 12.38
C THR A 104 0.23 -2.14 11.59
N GLU A 105 -0.54 -2.91 10.86
CA GLU A 105 -0.06 -4.02 10.04
C GLU A 105 0.93 -3.55 8.98
N VAL A 106 0.59 -2.51 8.21
CA VAL A 106 1.49 -1.97 7.17
C VAL A 106 2.74 -1.36 7.82
N ALA A 107 2.61 -0.68 8.94
CA ALA A 107 3.78 -0.13 9.65
C ALA A 107 4.69 -1.24 10.20
N ASP A 108 4.13 -2.32 10.73
CA ASP A 108 4.88 -3.49 11.20
C ASP A 108 5.57 -4.18 10.03
N HIS A 109 4.89 -4.31 8.88
CA HIS A 109 5.44 -4.92 7.68
C HIS A 109 6.62 -4.12 7.12
N ALA A 110 6.50 -2.78 7.00
CA ALA A 110 7.59 -1.90 6.57
C ALA A 110 8.84 -2.07 7.43
N ILE A 111 8.68 -2.09 8.75
CA ILE A 111 9.77 -2.32 9.70
C ILE A 111 10.32 -3.75 9.57
N ALA A 112 9.46 -4.75 9.39
CA ALA A 112 9.89 -6.13 9.20
C ALA A 112 10.75 -6.29 7.94
N LEU A 113 10.37 -5.69 6.81
CA LEU A 113 11.17 -5.65 5.59
C LEU A 113 12.52 -4.95 5.83
N ALA A 114 12.50 -3.75 6.44
CA ALA A 114 13.69 -2.99 6.74
C ALA A 114 14.67 -3.75 7.64
N LEU A 115 14.19 -4.35 8.72
CA LEU A 115 15.01 -5.13 9.65
C LEU A 115 15.48 -6.45 9.06
N SER A 116 14.63 -7.16 8.31
CA SER A 116 15.02 -8.40 7.63
C SER A 116 16.18 -8.17 6.68
N LEU A 117 16.15 -7.09 5.92
CA LEU A 117 17.24 -6.67 5.06
C LEU A 117 18.46 -6.23 5.90
N ARG A 118 18.30 -5.27 6.83
CA ARG A 118 19.42 -4.71 7.62
C ARG A 118 20.11 -5.70 8.53
N ARG A 119 19.46 -6.78 8.91
CA ARG A 119 20.06 -7.87 9.68
C ARG A 119 20.55 -9.03 8.81
N GLY A 120 20.32 -8.95 7.48
CA GLY A 120 20.65 -10.02 6.55
C GLY A 120 19.96 -11.34 6.89
N LEU A 121 18.72 -11.29 7.43
CA LEU A 121 18.05 -12.50 7.93
C LEU A 121 17.85 -13.51 6.82
N LEU A 122 17.35 -13.10 5.65
CA LEU A 122 17.15 -14.00 4.53
C LEU A 122 18.48 -14.45 3.92
N LEU A 123 19.47 -13.57 3.84
CA LEU A 123 20.81 -13.93 3.36
C LEU A 123 21.40 -15.09 4.19
N HIS A 124 21.43 -14.94 5.52
CA HIS A 124 21.91 -15.98 6.41
C HIS A 124 21.06 -17.25 6.34
N HIS A 125 19.72 -17.09 6.30
CA HIS A 125 18.78 -18.21 6.22
C HIS A 125 18.97 -19.02 4.95
N ASP A 126 19.02 -18.39 3.79
CA ASP A 126 19.15 -19.05 2.50
C ASP A 126 20.49 -19.78 2.41
N LYS A 127 21.58 -19.13 2.84
CA LYS A 127 22.92 -19.74 2.86
C LYS A 127 23.04 -20.95 3.78
N GLN A 128 22.25 -21.03 4.83
CA GLN A 128 22.19 -22.23 5.68
C GLN A 128 21.32 -23.34 5.06
N ARG A 129 20.46 -23.02 4.09
CA ARG A 129 19.66 -24.01 3.34
C ARG A 129 20.36 -24.54 2.09
N ASP A 130 21.47 -23.93 1.68
CA ASP A 130 22.28 -24.43 0.58
C ASP A 130 22.80 -25.85 0.88
N ASN A 131 23.10 -26.62 -0.16
CA ASN A 131 23.69 -27.96 -0.02
C ASN A 131 25.01 -28.06 -0.83
N PRO A 132 26.18 -28.06 -0.17
CA PRO A 132 26.38 -27.99 1.28
C PRO A 132 26.05 -26.62 1.86
N PRO A 133 25.70 -26.52 3.15
CA PRO A 133 25.41 -25.25 3.79
C PRO A 133 26.68 -24.40 3.93
N ALA A 134 26.50 -23.09 4.01
CA ALA A 134 27.58 -22.17 4.34
C ALA A 134 28.19 -22.48 5.72
N ALA A 135 29.42 -22.09 5.94
CA ALA A 135 30.07 -22.23 7.23
C ALA A 135 29.23 -21.59 8.36
N TRP A 136 29.21 -22.21 9.54
CA TRP A 136 28.44 -21.73 10.71
C TRP A 136 29.08 -20.49 11.32
N ARG A 137 28.99 -19.37 10.60
CA ARG A 137 29.50 -18.05 10.99
C ARG A 137 28.74 -16.94 10.31
N TYR A 138 28.93 -15.69 10.77
CA TYR A 138 28.36 -14.52 10.10
C TYR A 138 28.89 -14.38 8.65
N ILE A 139 28.05 -13.77 7.81
CA ILE A 139 28.41 -13.35 6.44
C ILE A 139 28.66 -11.83 6.51
N ASP A 140 29.85 -11.40 6.10
CA ASP A 140 30.16 -9.98 5.98
C ASP A 140 29.55 -9.45 4.68
N ASP A 141 28.48 -8.67 4.81
CA ASP A 141 27.69 -8.15 3.69
C ASP A 141 27.25 -6.69 3.96
N PRO A 142 27.19 -5.83 2.95
CA PRO A 142 26.69 -4.46 3.04
C PRO A 142 25.28 -4.31 3.63
N LEU A 143 24.45 -5.36 3.58
CA LEU A 143 23.15 -5.38 4.26
C LEU A 143 23.29 -5.22 5.77
N VAL A 144 24.28 -5.86 6.39
CA VAL A 144 24.37 -5.96 7.85
C VAL A 144 24.97 -4.70 8.45
N ARG A 145 24.14 -3.87 9.06
CA ARG A 145 24.53 -2.61 9.71
C ARG A 145 23.81 -2.44 11.04
N ARG A 146 24.41 -1.66 11.94
CA ARG A 146 23.80 -1.30 13.22
C ARG A 146 22.76 -0.20 13.02
N ALA A 147 21.52 -0.42 13.46
CA ALA A 147 20.42 0.55 13.33
C ALA A 147 20.74 1.91 13.99
N ALA A 148 21.35 1.91 15.17
CA ALA A 148 21.63 3.13 15.95
C ALA A 148 22.64 4.11 15.31
N VAL A 149 23.31 3.72 14.24
CA VAL A 149 24.22 4.62 13.49
C VAL A 149 23.66 4.95 12.09
N GLN A 150 22.40 4.63 11.84
CA GLN A 150 21.77 4.80 10.55
C GLN A 150 20.57 5.73 10.60
N THR A 151 20.34 6.41 9.48
CA THR A 151 19.18 7.28 9.26
C THR A 151 18.09 6.50 8.54
N PHE A 152 16.89 6.49 9.13
CA PHE A 152 15.66 5.97 8.53
C PHE A 152 14.87 7.14 7.95
N GLY A 153 14.86 7.27 6.63
CA GLY A 153 14.15 8.29 5.89
C GLY A 153 12.73 7.83 5.53
N ILE A 154 11.75 8.70 5.73
CA ILE A 154 10.33 8.42 5.46
C ILE A 154 9.79 9.43 4.48
N ILE A 155 9.19 8.95 3.38
CA ILE A 155 8.44 9.78 2.45
C ILE A 155 6.96 9.67 2.80
N GLY A 156 6.35 10.76 3.29
CA GLY A 156 4.96 10.79 3.73
C GLY A 156 4.77 10.31 5.17
N VAL A 157 4.31 11.20 6.05
CA VAL A 157 4.03 10.91 7.47
C VAL A 157 2.55 11.04 7.80
N GLY A 158 1.71 10.49 6.93
CA GLY A 158 0.31 10.22 7.24
C GLY A 158 0.16 9.18 8.36
N ARG A 159 -0.98 8.51 8.45
CA ARG A 159 -1.26 7.49 9.50
C ARG A 159 -0.18 6.41 9.55
N ILE A 160 0.12 5.80 8.41
CA ILE A 160 1.11 4.70 8.30
C ILE A 160 2.53 5.21 8.53
N GLY A 161 2.96 6.27 7.82
CA GLY A 161 4.33 6.79 7.97
C GLY A 161 4.64 7.28 9.39
N SER A 162 3.66 7.86 10.10
CA SER A 162 3.82 8.22 11.51
C SER A 162 3.99 6.99 12.42
N ALA A 163 3.22 5.94 12.15
CA ALA A 163 3.35 4.67 12.88
C ALA A 163 4.70 3.99 12.62
N VAL A 164 5.22 4.08 11.38
CA VAL A 164 6.58 3.62 11.01
C VAL A 164 7.64 4.45 11.72
N ALA A 165 7.51 5.78 11.76
CA ALA A 165 8.45 6.66 12.44
C ALA A 165 8.61 6.30 13.93
N THR A 166 7.49 6.06 14.61
CA THR A 166 7.48 5.64 16.03
C THR A 166 8.23 4.31 16.23
N ARG A 167 8.01 3.33 15.34
CA ARG A 167 8.67 2.01 15.41
C ARG A 167 10.15 2.10 15.09
N ALA A 168 10.52 2.83 14.02
CA ALA A 168 11.93 3.01 13.65
C ALA A 168 12.74 3.66 14.78
N LYS A 169 12.17 4.65 15.49
CA LYS A 169 12.78 5.25 16.70
C LYS A 169 13.00 4.20 17.79
N ALA A 170 12.03 3.33 18.03
CA ALA A 170 12.14 2.30 19.07
C ALA A 170 13.28 1.31 18.76
N PHE A 171 13.60 1.08 17.48
CA PHE A 171 14.78 0.30 17.08
C PHE A 171 16.09 1.08 17.07
N GLY A 172 16.06 2.34 17.48
CA GLY A 172 17.24 3.18 17.65
C GLY A 172 17.76 3.88 16.40
N PHE A 173 16.99 3.89 15.30
CA PHE A 173 17.36 4.69 14.13
C PHE A 173 17.26 6.20 14.42
N LYS A 174 18.12 7.01 13.80
CA LYS A 174 17.82 8.41 13.58
C LYS A 174 16.69 8.46 12.52
N VAL A 175 15.55 9.08 12.84
CA VAL A 175 14.40 9.15 11.93
C VAL A 175 14.26 10.55 11.37
N VAL A 176 14.19 10.64 10.04
CA VAL A 176 13.94 11.87 9.29
C VAL A 176 12.80 11.67 8.30
N PHE A 177 12.05 12.72 7.97
CA PHE A 177 10.98 12.61 6.99
C PHE A 177 10.87 13.80 6.06
N PHE A 178 10.32 13.55 4.88
CA PHE A 178 9.84 14.57 3.95
C PHE A 178 8.35 14.38 3.69
N ASP A 179 7.57 15.41 3.96
CA ASP A 179 6.15 15.50 3.64
C ASP A 179 5.78 16.98 3.50
N PRO A 180 5.47 17.47 2.27
CA PRO A 180 5.14 18.88 2.05
C PRO A 180 3.72 19.26 2.50
N TYR A 181 2.87 18.27 2.82
CA TYR A 181 1.44 18.50 3.09
C TYR A 181 1.08 18.52 4.57
N VAL A 182 1.93 18.00 5.45
CA VAL A 182 1.67 18.07 6.89
C VAL A 182 2.02 19.46 7.45
N PRO A 183 1.25 19.98 8.43
CA PRO A 183 1.47 21.32 8.97
C PRO A 183 2.83 21.46 9.67
N ALA A 184 3.31 22.69 9.81
CA ALA A 184 4.50 22.99 10.61
C ALA A 184 4.27 22.58 12.08
N GLY A 185 5.33 22.04 12.71
CA GLY A 185 5.25 21.51 14.08
C GLY A 185 4.86 20.03 14.18
N TYR A 186 4.50 19.40 13.06
CA TYR A 186 4.18 17.96 13.05
C TYR A 186 5.36 17.09 13.47
N GLU A 187 6.58 17.51 13.11
CA GLU A 187 7.84 16.91 13.53
C GLU A 187 8.02 16.89 15.05
N GLN A 188 7.53 17.91 15.76
CA GLN A 188 7.59 17.97 17.22
C GLN A 188 6.66 16.94 17.86
N THR A 189 5.46 16.76 17.31
CA THR A 189 4.50 15.76 17.77
C THR A 189 5.03 14.34 17.62
N LEU A 190 5.68 14.05 16.48
CA LEU A 190 6.30 12.74 16.23
C LEU A 190 7.64 12.58 16.96
N GLY A 191 8.28 13.67 17.35
CA GLY A 191 9.63 13.67 17.91
C GLY A 191 10.67 13.12 16.93
N VAL A 192 10.57 13.52 15.63
CA VAL A 192 11.48 13.17 14.54
C VAL A 192 11.85 14.43 13.76
N GLU A 193 12.86 14.37 12.92
CA GLU A 193 13.35 15.52 12.16
C GLU A 193 12.61 15.64 10.81
N ARG A 194 12.14 16.85 10.47
CA ARG A 194 11.64 17.17 9.13
C ARG A 194 12.78 17.72 8.27
N VAL A 195 12.88 17.25 7.03
CA VAL A 195 13.79 17.84 6.03
C VAL A 195 13.04 18.68 5.02
N GLY A 196 13.73 19.69 4.46
CA GLY A 196 13.11 20.70 3.59
C GLY A 196 12.84 20.23 2.16
N SER A 197 13.52 19.18 1.70
CA SER A 197 13.36 18.67 0.34
C SER A 197 13.47 17.16 0.27
N LEU A 198 12.92 16.56 -0.81
CA LEU A 198 13.09 15.15 -1.11
C LEU A 198 14.58 14.82 -1.31
N GLU A 199 15.33 15.69 -1.97
CA GLU A 199 16.77 15.49 -2.21
C GLU A 199 17.56 15.39 -0.91
N ASP A 200 17.27 16.27 0.06
CA ASP A 200 17.92 16.23 1.39
C ASP A 200 17.56 14.97 2.16
N LEU A 201 16.31 14.48 2.02
CA LEU A 201 15.91 13.20 2.59
C LEU A 201 16.74 12.06 1.99
N LEU A 202 16.78 11.98 0.65
CA LEU A 202 17.43 10.87 -0.05
C LEU A 202 18.91 10.79 0.29
N LYS A 203 19.63 11.92 0.27
CA LYS A 203 21.09 11.98 0.53
C LYS A 203 21.51 11.46 1.91
N GLN A 204 20.62 11.43 2.89
CA GLN A 204 20.95 10.99 4.24
C GLN A 204 20.26 9.69 4.65
N SER A 205 19.43 9.06 3.79
CA SER A 205 18.65 7.89 4.14
C SER A 205 19.44 6.59 3.90
N ASP A 206 19.90 5.96 4.96
CA ASP A 206 20.43 4.59 4.90
C ASP A 206 19.33 3.55 4.68
N VAL A 207 18.13 3.85 5.15
CA VAL A 207 16.88 3.14 4.88
C VAL A 207 15.87 4.16 4.39
N LEU A 208 15.35 3.97 3.19
CA LEU A 208 14.25 4.78 2.65
C LEU A 208 12.96 3.98 2.68
N SER A 209 11.91 4.50 3.33
CA SER A 209 10.58 3.89 3.39
C SER A 209 9.51 4.82 2.81
N VAL A 210 8.70 4.30 1.89
CA VAL A 210 7.74 5.07 1.09
C VAL A 210 6.33 4.88 1.64
N HIS A 211 5.67 5.99 2.06
CA HIS A 211 4.31 5.98 2.64
C HIS A 211 3.43 7.11 2.11
N CYS A 212 3.81 7.74 1.00
CA CYS A 212 2.98 8.72 0.32
C CYS A 212 1.93 8.07 -0.59
N PRO A 213 0.80 8.73 -0.88
CA PRO A 213 -0.17 8.23 -1.84
C PRO A 213 0.36 8.28 -3.29
N LEU A 214 -0.24 7.47 -4.16
CA LEU A 214 0.00 7.55 -5.60
C LEU A 214 -0.84 8.68 -6.20
N THR A 215 -0.16 9.70 -6.71
CA THR A 215 -0.74 10.90 -7.33
C THR A 215 -0.06 11.17 -8.68
N ARG A 216 -0.45 12.25 -9.36
CA ARG A 216 0.29 12.71 -10.54
C ARG A 216 1.72 13.14 -10.20
N GLU A 217 1.94 13.69 -9.00
CA GLU A 217 3.25 14.17 -8.54
C GLU A 217 4.16 13.04 -8.09
N THR A 218 3.59 11.97 -7.50
CA THR A 218 4.37 10.87 -6.92
C THR A 218 4.57 9.70 -7.88
N ARG A 219 3.90 9.69 -9.04
CA ARG A 219 4.08 8.64 -10.05
C ARG A 219 5.48 8.69 -10.64
N ASN A 220 6.23 7.59 -10.50
CA ASN A 220 7.62 7.41 -10.95
C ASN A 220 8.57 8.52 -10.46
N PHE A 221 8.24 9.19 -9.34
CA PHE A 221 9.09 10.28 -8.86
C PHE A 221 10.37 9.75 -8.19
N LEU A 222 10.41 8.49 -7.76
CA LEU A 222 11.64 7.80 -7.36
C LEU A 222 12.25 7.06 -8.56
N SER A 223 12.77 7.83 -9.50
CA SER A 223 13.47 7.36 -10.69
C SER A 223 14.95 7.05 -10.42
N THR A 224 15.68 6.64 -11.44
CA THR A 224 17.15 6.42 -11.34
C THR A 224 17.86 7.63 -10.76
N ALA A 225 17.50 8.86 -11.17
CA ALA A 225 18.12 10.08 -10.68
C ALA A 225 17.95 10.24 -9.16
N GLN A 226 16.72 10.05 -8.66
CA GLN A 226 16.42 10.18 -7.24
C GLN A 226 17.02 9.03 -6.42
N LEU A 227 16.85 7.78 -6.87
CA LEU A 227 17.37 6.62 -6.15
C LEU A 227 18.91 6.61 -6.08
N SER A 228 19.59 7.20 -7.06
CA SER A 228 21.06 7.33 -7.04
C SER A 228 21.58 8.36 -6.02
N LEU A 229 20.71 9.21 -5.46
CA LEU A 229 21.08 10.12 -4.37
C LEU A 229 21.19 9.42 -3.01
N LEU A 230 20.61 8.24 -2.89
CA LEU A 230 20.74 7.43 -1.66
C LEU A 230 22.21 7.08 -1.41
N PRO A 231 22.66 7.03 -0.16
CA PRO A 231 24.00 6.54 0.17
C PRO A 231 24.25 5.15 -0.38
N LYS A 232 25.48 4.88 -0.84
CA LYS A 232 25.84 3.52 -1.24
C LYS A 232 25.63 2.54 -0.07
N GLY A 233 24.96 1.45 -0.35
CA GLY A 233 24.56 0.47 0.68
C GLY A 233 23.25 0.79 1.36
N ALA A 234 22.49 1.78 0.89
CA ALA A 234 21.12 2.03 1.34
C ALA A 234 20.18 0.88 0.99
N ILE A 235 19.07 0.80 1.71
CA ILE A 235 17.94 -0.07 1.37
C ILE A 235 16.70 0.76 1.09
N LEU A 236 15.86 0.23 0.16
CA LEU A 236 14.58 0.81 -0.21
C LEU A 236 13.46 -0.11 0.27
N VAL A 237 12.42 0.45 0.88
CA VAL A 237 11.17 -0.24 1.25
C VAL A 237 9.99 0.50 0.62
N ASN A 238 9.11 -0.23 -0.07
CA ASN A 238 7.88 0.32 -0.65
C ASN A 238 6.67 -0.56 -0.34
N ASP A 239 5.86 -0.11 0.61
CA ASP A 239 4.57 -0.70 1.00
C ASP A 239 3.41 0.26 0.66
N ALA A 240 3.66 1.30 -0.15
CA ALA A 240 2.67 2.29 -0.53
C ALA A 240 1.96 1.92 -1.84
N ARG A 241 2.59 2.22 -2.99
CA ARG A 241 2.11 1.87 -4.34
C ARG A 241 3.28 1.60 -5.26
N GLY A 242 3.19 0.55 -6.07
CA GLY A 242 4.22 0.16 -7.03
C GLY A 242 4.65 1.28 -7.97
N PRO A 243 3.73 2.00 -8.63
CA PRO A 243 4.08 3.05 -9.58
C PRO A 243 4.73 4.32 -8.98
N ILE A 244 4.99 4.39 -7.69
CA ILE A 244 5.76 5.49 -7.06
C ILE A 244 7.26 5.34 -7.36
N VAL A 245 7.72 4.09 -7.42
CA VAL A 245 9.12 3.73 -7.63
C VAL A 245 9.30 3.19 -9.04
N ASP A 246 10.33 3.67 -9.73
CA ASP A 246 10.80 3.02 -10.94
C ASP A 246 11.49 1.70 -10.56
N ILE A 247 10.77 0.60 -10.79
CA ILE A 247 11.21 -0.74 -10.39
C ILE A 247 12.45 -1.20 -11.17
N ASP A 248 12.61 -0.77 -12.41
CA ASP A 248 13.78 -1.12 -13.23
C ASP A 248 15.02 -0.35 -12.75
N ALA A 249 14.84 0.92 -12.36
CA ALA A 249 15.89 1.71 -11.72
C ALA A 249 16.33 1.08 -10.37
N ALA A 250 15.37 0.68 -9.53
CA ALA A 250 15.66 0.01 -8.27
C ALA A 250 16.41 -1.32 -8.51
N GLY A 251 16.01 -2.08 -9.52
CA GLY A 251 16.67 -3.32 -9.93
C GLY A 251 18.11 -3.11 -10.41
N ALA A 252 18.34 -2.13 -11.27
CA ALA A 252 19.67 -1.79 -11.77
C ALA A 252 20.61 -1.34 -10.63
N LEU A 253 20.11 -0.51 -9.69
CA LEU A 253 20.89 -0.06 -8.54
C LEU A 253 21.14 -1.19 -7.52
N LEU A 254 20.22 -2.13 -7.36
CA LEU A 254 20.45 -3.34 -6.56
C LEU A 254 21.52 -4.22 -7.20
N LYS A 255 21.42 -4.46 -8.52
CA LYS A 255 22.36 -5.29 -9.29
C LYS A 255 23.78 -4.72 -9.28
N SER A 256 23.93 -3.40 -9.38
CA SER A 256 25.22 -2.71 -9.29
C SER A 256 25.82 -2.66 -7.88
N GLY A 257 25.04 -2.97 -6.84
CA GLY A 257 25.45 -2.87 -5.44
C GLY A 257 25.44 -1.43 -4.89
N HIS A 258 24.80 -0.48 -5.60
CA HIS A 258 24.52 0.83 -5.05
C HIS A 258 23.49 0.73 -3.93
N LEU A 259 22.35 0.07 -4.17
CA LEU A 259 21.45 -0.37 -3.12
C LEU A 259 21.95 -1.71 -2.55
N ALA A 260 21.98 -1.87 -1.24
CA ALA A 260 22.27 -3.14 -0.59
C ALA A 260 21.05 -4.06 -0.60
N GLY A 261 19.85 -3.51 -0.50
CA GLY A 261 18.62 -4.29 -0.47
C GLY A 261 17.38 -3.52 -0.91
N VAL A 262 16.36 -4.27 -1.34
CA VAL A 262 15.06 -3.73 -1.74
C VAL A 262 13.95 -4.62 -1.15
N GLY A 263 12.97 -4.01 -0.47
CA GLY A 263 11.76 -4.66 0.06
C GLY A 263 10.52 -4.07 -0.60
N LEU A 264 9.72 -4.89 -1.25
CA LEU A 264 8.52 -4.45 -1.98
C LEU A 264 7.32 -5.28 -1.54
N ASP A 265 6.27 -4.63 -1.05
CA ASP A 265 4.96 -5.26 -0.92
C ASP A 265 4.08 -4.99 -2.15
N VAL A 266 4.46 -3.98 -2.93
CA VAL A 266 3.71 -3.52 -4.10
C VAL A 266 4.60 -3.41 -5.33
N VAL A 267 4.00 -3.68 -6.51
CA VAL A 267 4.67 -3.59 -7.81
C VAL A 267 3.81 -2.80 -8.81
N PRO A 268 4.38 -2.29 -9.93
CA PRO A 268 3.64 -1.41 -10.85
C PRO A 268 2.37 -2.02 -11.45
N VAL A 269 2.36 -3.34 -11.67
CA VAL A 269 1.19 -4.11 -12.15
C VAL A 269 0.98 -5.29 -11.21
N GLU A 270 -0.21 -5.41 -10.64
CA GLU A 270 -0.60 -6.42 -9.66
C GLU A 270 -1.86 -7.18 -10.12
N PRO A 271 -1.79 -8.52 -10.30
CA PRO A 271 -0.58 -9.35 -10.26
C PRO A 271 0.35 -9.04 -11.44
N PRO A 272 1.67 -9.30 -11.30
CA PRO A 272 2.62 -9.12 -12.39
C PRO A 272 2.31 -10.03 -13.58
N VAL A 273 2.07 -9.41 -14.75
CA VAL A 273 1.80 -10.07 -16.04
C VAL A 273 2.94 -9.82 -17.03
N GLU A 274 3.10 -10.70 -18.02
CA GLU A 274 4.12 -10.55 -19.06
C GLU A 274 3.85 -9.30 -19.95
N PRO A 275 4.91 -8.55 -20.33
CA PRO A 275 6.30 -8.72 -19.90
C PRO A 275 6.53 -8.21 -18.47
N VAL A 276 7.00 -9.08 -17.57
CA VAL A 276 7.32 -8.65 -16.21
C VAL A 276 8.65 -7.88 -16.16
N PRO A 277 8.81 -6.88 -15.26
CA PRO A 277 10.07 -6.18 -15.03
C PRO A 277 11.23 -7.13 -14.75
N GLU A 278 12.46 -6.73 -15.17
CA GLU A 278 13.66 -7.57 -14.98
C GLU A 278 13.88 -7.94 -13.51
N LEU A 279 13.63 -7.02 -12.59
CA LEU A 279 13.75 -7.27 -11.15
C LEU A 279 12.88 -8.45 -10.69
N ILE A 280 11.63 -8.52 -11.13
CA ILE A 280 10.70 -9.61 -10.79
C ILE A 280 11.14 -10.92 -11.43
N ARG A 281 11.59 -10.88 -12.69
CA ARG A 281 12.09 -12.06 -13.39
C ARG A 281 13.32 -12.62 -12.71
N ALA A 282 14.31 -11.80 -12.39
CA ALA A 282 15.51 -12.18 -11.66
C ALA A 282 15.20 -12.77 -10.27
N TYR A 283 14.25 -12.16 -9.54
CA TYR A 283 13.77 -12.68 -8.26
C TYR A 283 13.19 -14.09 -8.39
N ARG A 284 12.31 -14.31 -9.38
CA ARG A 284 11.70 -15.62 -9.65
C ARG A 284 12.75 -16.67 -10.09
N ALA A 285 13.75 -16.23 -10.84
CA ALA A 285 14.88 -17.06 -11.29
C ALA A 285 15.92 -17.31 -10.20
N LYS A 286 15.79 -16.66 -9.04
CA LYS A 286 16.76 -16.73 -7.92
C LYS A 286 18.18 -16.36 -8.36
N GLU A 287 18.31 -15.30 -9.18
CA GLU A 287 19.63 -14.82 -9.59
C GLU A 287 20.43 -14.36 -8.35
N ASP A 288 21.72 -14.68 -8.32
CA ASP A 288 22.60 -14.49 -7.15
C ASP A 288 22.55 -13.09 -6.54
N TRP A 289 22.45 -12.07 -7.39
CA TRP A 289 22.38 -10.68 -6.93
C TRP A 289 21.08 -10.31 -6.21
N THR A 290 20.03 -11.17 -6.26
CA THR A 290 18.77 -10.98 -5.56
C THR A 290 18.69 -11.73 -4.23
N ILE A 291 19.53 -12.77 -4.04
CA ILE A 291 19.47 -13.67 -2.88
C ILE A 291 19.77 -12.90 -1.59
N GLY A 292 18.80 -12.94 -0.66
CA GLY A 292 18.90 -12.24 0.63
C GLY A 292 18.82 -10.71 0.56
N ARG A 293 18.80 -10.13 -0.66
CA ARG A 293 18.84 -8.70 -0.93
C ARG A 293 17.52 -8.15 -1.49
N LEU A 294 16.63 -9.00 -1.99
CA LEU A 294 15.33 -8.64 -2.51
C LEU A 294 14.24 -9.43 -1.79
N ILE A 295 13.27 -8.72 -1.22
CA ILE A 295 12.08 -9.29 -0.62
C ILE A 295 10.88 -8.76 -1.38
N ILE A 296 10.00 -9.65 -1.86
CA ILE A 296 8.74 -9.27 -2.49
C ILE A 296 7.61 -10.00 -1.78
N THR A 297 6.60 -9.25 -1.32
CA THR A 297 5.36 -9.77 -0.75
C THR A 297 4.18 -9.35 -1.64
N PRO A 298 3.07 -10.12 -1.70
CA PRO A 298 2.04 -9.95 -2.72
C PRO A 298 0.94 -8.98 -2.27
N HIS A 299 1.28 -7.72 -1.97
CA HIS A 299 0.38 -6.69 -1.44
C HIS A 299 -0.36 -7.18 -0.19
N ALA A 300 0.41 -7.76 0.73
CA ALA A 300 -0.07 -8.42 1.92
C ALA A 300 0.24 -7.66 3.22
N ALA A 301 0.91 -6.52 3.13
CA ALA A 301 1.32 -5.72 4.29
C ALA A 301 0.15 -5.33 5.20
N PHE A 302 -1.05 -5.17 4.64
CA PHE A 302 -2.25 -4.82 5.40
C PHE A 302 -2.87 -6.00 6.15
N TYR A 303 -2.54 -7.25 5.78
CA TYR A 303 -3.30 -8.41 6.19
C TYR A 303 -2.95 -8.89 7.59
N SER A 304 -3.96 -8.93 8.42
CA SER A 304 -4.11 -9.82 9.58
C SER A 304 -5.58 -10.27 9.63
N PRO A 305 -5.93 -11.36 10.32
CA PRO A 305 -7.34 -11.71 10.52
C PRO A 305 -8.15 -10.55 11.12
N GLN A 306 -7.56 -9.79 12.03
CA GLN A 306 -8.18 -8.64 12.67
C GLN A 306 -8.39 -7.47 11.68
N ALA A 307 -7.37 -7.13 10.90
CA ALA A 307 -7.48 -6.10 9.87
C ALA A 307 -8.51 -6.49 8.79
N TRP A 308 -8.63 -7.78 8.48
CA TRP A 308 -9.64 -8.27 7.52
C TRP A 308 -11.06 -8.15 8.06
N GLU A 309 -11.29 -8.40 9.34
CA GLU A 309 -12.56 -8.18 10.01
C GLU A 309 -12.88 -6.68 10.13
N ASP A 310 -11.89 -5.87 10.48
CA ASP A 310 -12.00 -4.41 10.55
C ASP A 310 -12.38 -3.80 9.21
N ILE A 311 -11.75 -4.22 8.11
CA ILE A 311 -12.06 -3.69 6.78
C ILE A 311 -13.50 -4.00 6.37
N ARG A 312 -14.00 -5.21 6.68
CA ARG A 312 -15.38 -5.62 6.43
C ARG A 312 -16.36 -4.74 7.21
N THR A 313 -16.17 -4.67 8.52
CA THR A 313 -17.04 -3.94 9.44
C THR A 313 -17.04 -2.44 9.13
N LYS A 314 -15.87 -1.82 9.08
CA LYS A 314 -15.73 -0.37 8.85
C LYS A 314 -16.19 0.05 7.45
N SER A 315 -16.03 -0.80 6.44
CA SER A 315 -16.55 -0.52 5.09
C SER A 315 -18.09 -0.49 5.09
N ALA A 316 -18.71 -1.46 5.73
CA ALA A 316 -20.18 -1.52 5.84
C ALA A 316 -20.73 -0.32 6.66
N GLU A 317 -20.07 0.03 7.78
CA GLU A 317 -20.43 1.21 8.60
C GLU A 317 -20.28 2.52 7.80
N THR A 318 -19.18 2.67 7.05
CA THR A 318 -18.92 3.83 6.21
C THR A 318 -19.98 3.97 5.10
N MET A 319 -20.33 2.86 4.43
CA MET A 319 -21.39 2.85 3.42
C MET A 319 -22.77 3.14 4.04
N ASN A 320 -23.07 2.55 5.20
CA ASN A 320 -24.32 2.80 5.90
C ASN A 320 -24.48 4.27 6.28
N ALA A 321 -23.43 4.90 6.82
CA ALA A 321 -23.41 6.33 7.12
C ALA A 321 -23.62 7.21 5.87
N ALA A 322 -23.10 6.79 4.72
CA ALA A 322 -23.22 7.54 3.47
C ALA A 322 -24.61 7.48 2.83
N LEU A 323 -25.31 6.35 2.99
CA LEU A 323 -26.63 6.10 2.36
C LEU A 323 -27.81 6.41 3.29
N LEU A 324 -27.68 6.14 4.58
CA LEU A 324 -28.77 6.21 5.55
C LEU A 324 -28.49 7.17 6.71
N GLY A 325 -27.23 7.52 6.95
CA GLY A 325 -26.86 8.40 8.07
C GLY A 325 -27.04 9.89 7.76
N PRO A 326 -27.04 10.73 8.79
CA PRO A 326 -27.16 12.17 8.63
C PRO A 326 -25.90 12.81 8.03
N VAL A 327 -24.73 12.18 8.20
CA VAL A 327 -23.42 12.67 7.71
C VAL A 327 -22.60 11.51 7.18
N ALA A 328 -22.16 11.61 5.94
CA ALA A 328 -21.23 10.65 5.36
C ALA A 328 -19.82 10.81 5.99
N GLN A 329 -19.18 9.70 6.30
CA GLN A 329 -17.82 9.64 6.83
C GLN A 329 -16.82 9.22 5.76
N ASN A 330 -15.54 9.55 5.96
CA ASN A 330 -14.44 9.13 5.10
C ASN A 330 -14.64 9.46 3.61
N VAL A 331 -15.30 10.59 3.33
CA VAL A 331 -15.53 11.07 1.96
C VAL A 331 -14.22 11.61 1.39
N ILE A 332 -13.86 11.10 0.20
CA ILE A 332 -12.69 11.54 -0.54
C ILE A 332 -13.09 12.66 -1.49
N SER A 333 -12.40 13.81 -1.38
CA SER A 333 -12.60 14.91 -2.32
C SER A 333 -12.21 14.50 -3.73
N PRO A 334 -12.90 14.98 -4.78
CA PRO A 334 -12.47 14.83 -6.17
C PRO A 334 -11.05 15.35 -6.40
N ASP A 335 -10.66 16.40 -5.69
CA ASP A 335 -9.37 17.09 -5.79
C ASP A 335 -8.32 16.52 -4.81
N ALA A 336 -8.64 15.48 -4.03
CA ALA A 336 -7.70 14.88 -3.12
C ALA A 336 -6.54 14.24 -3.90
N TYR A 337 -5.38 14.94 -3.90
CA TYR A 337 -4.09 14.60 -4.55
C TYR A 337 -4.10 14.45 -6.07
#